data_97ae8f4f430b1d92a9c5276a9b4612ba
#
_entry.id   97ae8f4f430b1d92a9c5276a9b4612ba
#
_cell.length_a   1.000
_cell.length_b   1.000
_cell.length_c   1.000
_cell.angle_alpha   90.00
_cell.angle_beta   90.00
_cell.angle_gamma   90.00
#
_symmetry.space_group_name_H-M   'P 1'
#
loop_
_entity.id
_entity.type
_entity.pdbx_description
1 polymer ?
#
loop_
_entity_poly.entity_id
_entity_poly.type
_entity_poly.pdbx_seq_one_letter_code
_entity_poly.pdbx_strand_id
1 'polypeptide(L)'
;RGAVWEEVILHLPKDVKIVSLSATVSNAEEFGAWLDEVRGDTEIIVSEIRPVPLNQHVLFGDELLPLFEEQGKNQVVNSELTQKHQRKLGQPNNRSYSSKGKRYGGRPELARIERLSKPEIVDILEDEDMLPAIFFIFSRAGCDAAVKACQHQSIRLTTTEEKQEIRRIVEEKTHSIADEDLSTLGYFDWLAGLERGVAAHHAGMLPAFKEVVEELFLRKLVKVVFATETLALGINMPARTVVLERLDKFNGEGRVQITPGEYTQLTGRAGRRGIDTQGHSVIQWGAQLDPNNVAGLASKRTYPLISPFRPTYNMAVNLIEAFGRERAREVLETSFAQFQADRSVVGLARGIREKQVSLDGYAKAMECHQGDFSTYAEIRREISDLERALSAGRVRAERGKDIRQSKGRHAQEQRLQQLKKEMKLHPCHSCNEREAHARWGERWFKLSRELDTVFSQIEGRTNQVAKTFDRICDLLEDLNYIKNNNGDYEVLDSGRALARIYGERDLLVAECLRDGLWNQLDAPSLAAMAAALVYESRRDDENFEPRMPKGNFREIFEATEDIWHNLEDLARRHKLRQTAPIDMSLAQPIYRWASGAKLDTVLD
;
A
#
# COMPACT_ATOMS: atom_id res chain seq x y z
N ARG A 1 4.98 7.57 -4.90
CA ARG A 1 4.79 8.94 -5.43
C ARG A 1 4.84 10.02 -4.33
N GLY A 2 4.43 9.73 -3.09
CA GLY A 2 4.44 10.71 -1.99
C GLY A 2 5.84 11.17 -1.58
N ALA A 3 6.84 10.30 -1.60
CA ALA A 3 8.22 10.61 -1.25
C ALA A 3 8.82 11.70 -2.16
N VAL A 4 8.46 11.72 -3.45
CA VAL A 4 8.99 12.71 -4.42
C VAL A 4 8.54 14.13 -4.07
N TRP A 5 7.28 14.32 -3.62
CA TRP A 5 6.80 15.64 -3.22
C TRP A 5 7.53 16.18 -1.98
N GLU A 6 7.80 15.30 -1.04
CA GLU A 6 8.52 15.64 0.18
C GLU A 6 9.96 16.07 -0.15
N GLU A 7 10.64 15.30 -0.99
CA GLU A 7 11.97 15.62 -1.49
C GLU A 7 11.99 16.98 -2.21
N VAL A 8 11.03 17.22 -3.12
CA VAL A 8 10.92 18.50 -3.83
C VAL A 8 10.73 19.66 -2.85
N ILE A 9 9.84 19.53 -1.86
CA ILE A 9 9.56 20.59 -0.86
C ILE A 9 10.82 20.92 -0.05
N LEU A 10 11.61 19.92 0.34
CA LEU A 10 12.84 20.09 1.11
C LEU A 10 13.95 20.80 0.31
N HIS A 11 14.00 20.58 -1.01
CA HIS A 11 15.07 21.08 -1.87
C HIS A 11 14.73 22.42 -2.57
N LEU A 12 13.46 22.79 -2.64
CA LEU A 12 13.07 24.05 -3.27
C LEU A 12 13.63 25.25 -2.50
N PRO A 13 14.18 26.29 -3.18
CA PRO A 13 14.57 27.54 -2.57
C PRO A 13 13.44 28.14 -1.72
N LYS A 14 13.76 28.80 -0.62
CA LYS A 14 12.74 29.32 0.33
C LYS A 14 11.83 30.39 -0.24
N ASP A 15 12.30 31.13 -1.27
CA ASP A 15 11.54 32.13 -1.99
C ASP A 15 10.48 31.59 -2.94
N VAL A 16 10.56 30.29 -3.30
CA VAL A 16 9.53 29.60 -4.09
C VAL A 16 8.31 29.35 -3.23
N LYS A 17 7.17 29.94 -3.59
CA LYS A 17 5.90 29.75 -2.90
C LYS A 17 5.27 28.41 -3.28
N ILE A 18 4.71 27.69 -2.29
CA ILE A 18 4.06 26.40 -2.48
C ILE A 18 2.57 26.54 -2.19
N VAL A 19 1.73 26.07 -3.11
CA VAL A 19 0.29 25.91 -2.91
C VAL A 19 -0.03 24.43 -2.97
N SER A 20 -0.40 23.84 -1.82
CA SER A 20 -0.76 22.44 -1.71
C SER A 20 -2.27 22.26 -1.72
N LEU A 21 -2.79 21.47 -2.67
CA LEU A 21 -4.21 21.18 -2.79
C LEU A 21 -4.48 19.70 -2.51
N SER A 22 -5.42 19.42 -1.61
CA SER A 22 -5.86 18.06 -1.31
C SER A 22 -7.36 18.03 -1.00
N ALA A 23 -8.03 16.97 -1.46
CA ALA A 23 -9.47 16.81 -1.24
C ALA A 23 -9.82 15.96 0.00
N THR A 24 -8.86 15.21 0.58
CA THR A 24 -9.20 14.08 1.48
C THR A 24 -8.23 13.84 2.64
N VAL A 25 -7.38 14.81 2.97
CA VAL A 25 -6.39 14.65 4.05
C VAL A 25 -7.00 14.95 5.40
N SER A 26 -6.92 14.00 6.35
CA SER A 26 -7.46 14.16 7.71
C SER A 26 -6.51 14.87 8.67
N ASN A 27 -5.23 14.85 8.37
CA ASN A 27 -4.19 15.47 9.17
C ASN A 27 -3.58 16.69 8.44
N ALA A 28 -4.45 17.50 7.83
CA ALA A 28 -4.04 18.72 7.12
C ALA A 28 -3.28 19.69 8.05
N GLU A 29 -3.72 19.79 9.32
CA GLU A 29 -3.03 20.61 10.32
C GLU A 29 -1.63 20.06 10.65
N GLU A 30 -1.46 18.72 10.67
CA GLU A 30 -0.14 18.12 10.90
C GLU A 30 0.80 18.39 9.73
N PHE A 31 0.31 18.21 8.51
CA PHE A 31 1.07 18.51 7.30
C PHE A 31 1.39 20.00 7.17
N GLY A 32 0.42 20.87 7.49
CA GLY A 32 0.61 22.31 7.50
C GLY A 32 1.60 22.78 8.57
N ALA A 33 1.57 22.17 9.77
CA ALA A 33 2.54 22.48 10.82
C ALA A 33 3.98 22.09 10.39
N TRP A 34 4.14 20.96 9.69
CA TRP A 34 5.42 20.60 9.09
C TRP A 34 5.86 21.60 8.00
N LEU A 35 4.95 22.02 7.10
CA LEU A 35 5.27 23.03 6.08
C LEU A 35 5.68 24.36 6.72
N ASP A 36 5.02 24.77 7.80
CA ASP A 36 5.35 25.99 8.53
C ASP A 36 6.75 25.89 9.17
N GLU A 37 7.11 24.75 9.74
CA GLU A 37 8.45 24.49 10.30
C GLU A 37 9.54 24.55 9.21
N VAL A 38 9.30 23.98 8.04
CA VAL A 38 10.31 23.86 6.96
C VAL A 38 10.37 25.13 6.11
N ARG A 39 9.24 25.77 5.84
CA ARG A 39 9.11 26.88 4.87
C ARG A 39 8.78 28.23 5.52
N GLY A 40 8.17 28.23 6.71
CA GLY A 40 7.62 29.41 7.38
C GLY A 40 6.31 29.88 6.75
N ASP A 41 5.60 30.76 7.45
CA ASP A 41 4.41 31.49 6.97
C ASP A 41 3.39 30.63 6.18
N THR A 42 3.03 29.47 6.73
CA THR A 42 2.09 28.55 6.09
C THR A 42 0.67 28.74 6.59
N GLU A 43 -0.26 29.09 5.71
CA GLU A 43 -1.69 29.18 6.00
C GLU A 43 -2.40 27.87 5.65
N ILE A 44 -3.16 27.34 6.61
CA ILE A 44 -3.92 26.09 6.44
C ILE A 44 -5.40 26.43 6.28
N ILE A 45 -5.92 26.21 5.07
CA ILE A 45 -7.33 26.46 4.76
C ILE A 45 -8.05 25.13 4.64
N VAL A 46 -8.98 24.86 5.57
CA VAL A 46 -9.82 23.65 5.58
C VAL A 46 -11.25 24.03 5.22
N SER A 47 -11.80 23.37 4.19
CA SER A 47 -13.20 23.52 3.80
C SER A 47 -13.84 22.14 3.65
N GLU A 48 -14.90 21.88 4.38
CA GLU A 48 -15.68 20.64 4.32
C GLU A 48 -16.89 20.70 3.39
N ILE A 49 -17.08 21.86 2.71
CA ILE A 49 -18.20 22.08 1.82
C ILE A 49 -17.97 21.38 0.49
N ARG A 50 -18.81 20.39 0.18
CA ARG A 50 -18.83 19.74 -1.13
C ARG A 50 -19.63 20.59 -2.12
N PRO A 51 -19.02 21.03 -3.26
CA PRO A 51 -19.72 21.91 -4.23
C PRO A 51 -20.99 21.29 -4.82
N VAL A 52 -21.00 19.97 -5.04
CA VAL A 52 -22.16 19.21 -5.51
C VAL A 52 -22.48 18.15 -4.47
N PRO A 53 -23.67 18.16 -3.83
CA PRO A 53 -24.07 17.15 -2.86
C PRO A 53 -23.98 15.73 -3.43
N LEU A 54 -23.61 14.75 -2.60
CA LEU A 54 -23.49 13.34 -3.00
C LEU A 54 -24.62 12.51 -2.37
N ASN A 55 -25.47 11.96 -3.21
CA ASN A 55 -26.44 10.97 -2.82
C ASN A 55 -25.82 9.58 -2.91
N GLN A 56 -25.87 8.83 -1.82
CA GLN A 56 -25.27 7.50 -1.74
C GLN A 56 -26.35 6.44 -1.81
N HIS A 57 -26.23 5.54 -2.77
CA HIS A 57 -27.20 4.50 -3.06
C HIS A 57 -26.57 3.11 -2.98
N VAL A 58 -27.42 2.14 -2.76
CA VAL A 58 -27.12 0.72 -2.80
C VAL A 58 -28.01 0.06 -3.82
N LEU A 59 -27.45 -0.66 -4.76
CA LEU A 59 -28.20 -1.46 -5.72
C LEU A 59 -28.39 -2.87 -5.15
N PHE A 60 -29.58 -3.14 -4.64
CA PHE A 60 -29.96 -4.40 -4.00
C PHE A 60 -30.88 -5.23 -4.92
N GLY A 61 -30.30 -6.15 -5.70
CA GLY A 61 -31.00 -6.72 -6.85
C GLY A 61 -31.17 -5.64 -7.92
N ASP A 62 -32.40 -5.41 -8.34
CA ASP A 62 -32.83 -4.37 -9.29
C ASP A 62 -33.32 -3.07 -8.65
N GLU A 63 -33.35 -3.01 -7.32
CA GLU A 63 -33.81 -1.85 -6.58
C GLU A 63 -32.66 -0.92 -6.17
N LEU A 64 -32.79 0.36 -6.49
CA LEU A 64 -31.88 1.41 -6.06
C LEU A 64 -32.35 2.02 -4.74
N LEU A 65 -31.71 1.67 -3.63
CA LEU A 65 -32.07 2.13 -2.30
C LEU A 65 -31.08 3.18 -1.79
N PRO A 66 -31.51 4.24 -1.10
CA PRO A 66 -30.60 5.15 -0.43
C PRO A 66 -29.83 4.41 0.69
N LEU A 67 -28.54 4.69 0.83
CA LEU A 67 -27.71 4.11 1.90
C LEU A 67 -28.09 4.68 3.27
N PHE A 68 -28.45 5.97 3.31
CA PHE A 68 -28.80 6.70 4.51
C PHE A 68 -30.23 7.23 4.47
N GLU A 69 -30.86 7.30 5.63
CA GLU A 69 -32.11 8.00 5.91
C GLU A 69 -31.84 9.19 6.83
N GLU A 70 -32.59 10.26 6.65
CA GLU A 70 -32.55 11.42 7.55
C GLU A 70 -33.44 11.18 8.76
N GLN A 71 -32.85 11.13 9.96
CA GLN A 71 -33.58 11.16 11.23
C GLN A 71 -33.21 12.43 11.99
N GLY A 72 -33.99 13.49 11.76
CA GLY A 72 -33.73 14.81 12.33
C GLY A 72 -32.45 15.44 11.76
N LYS A 73 -31.43 15.69 12.60
CA LYS A 73 -30.14 16.23 12.17
C LYS A 73 -29.08 15.14 11.86
N ASN A 74 -29.41 13.87 12.06
CA ASN A 74 -28.47 12.76 11.93
C ASN A 74 -28.81 11.91 10.69
N GLN A 75 -27.79 11.48 9.97
CA GLN A 75 -27.88 10.45 8.95
C GLN A 75 -27.72 9.07 9.63
N VAL A 76 -28.71 8.20 9.45
CA VAL A 76 -28.69 6.82 9.94
C VAL A 76 -28.74 5.86 8.74
N VAL A 77 -28.27 4.65 8.94
CA VAL A 77 -28.34 3.60 7.90
C VAL A 77 -29.80 3.30 7.59
N ASN A 78 -30.12 3.19 6.31
CA ASN A 78 -31.47 2.90 5.84
C ASN A 78 -32.00 1.60 6.46
N SER A 79 -33.15 1.72 7.13
CA SER A 79 -33.80 0.63 7.86
C SER A 79 -34.30 -0.47 6.92
N GLU A 80 -34.81 -0.14 5.73
CA GLU A 80 -35.25 -1.08 4.71
C GLU A 80 -34.10 -1.93 4.18
N LEU A 81 -32.95 -1.29 3.87
CA LEU A 81 -31.74 -1.99 3.45
C LEU A 81 -31.27 -3.00 4.50
N THR A 82 -31.29 -2.61 5.78
CA THR A 82 -30.92 -3.49 6.89
C THR A 82 -31.86 -4.68 7.02
N GLN A 83 -33.18 -4.46 6.89
CA GLN A 83 -34.16 -5.53 6.94
C GLN A 83 -34.05 -6.49 5.75
N LYS A 84 -33.89 -5.97 4.51
CA LYS A 84 -33.70 -6.80 3.31
C LYS A 84 -32.43 -7.65 3.41
N HIS A 85 -31.35 -7.07 3.93
CA HIS A 85 -30.11 -7.79 4.18
C HIS A 85 -30.29 -8.94 5.18
N GLN A 86 -30.92 -8.68 6.34
CA GLN A 86 -31.19 -9.70 7.37
C GLN A 86 -32.12 -10.81 6.87
N ARG A 87 -33.17 -10.48 6.12
CA ARG A 87 -34.10 -11.47 5.55
C ARG A 87 -33.39 -12.42 4.58
N LYS A 88 -32.49 -11.90 3.72
CA LYS A 88 -31.73 -12.77 2.79
C LYS A 88 -30.67 -13.63 3.48
N LEU A 89 -30.05 -13.16 4.54
CA LEU A 89 -29.11 -13.95 5.34
C LEU A 89 -29.81 -15.07 6.12
N GLY A 90 -31.08 -14.88 6.50
CA GLY A 90 -31.87 -15.88 7.25
C GLY A 90 -32.57 -16.94 6.38
N GLN A 91 -32.53 -16.83 5.04
CA GLN A 91 -33.17 -17.81 4.15
C GLN A 91 -32.18 -18.95 3.82
N PRO A 92 -32.47 -20.21 4.18
CA PRO A 92 -31.68 -21.34 3.71
C PRO A 92 -31.83 -21.50 2.18
N ASN A 93 -30.71 -21.73 1.51
CA ASN A 93 -30.65 -21.88 0.05
C ASN A 93 -31.45 -23.12 -0.39
N ASN A 94 -32.67 -22.95 -0.87
CA ASN A 94 -33.64 -24.00 -1.17
C ASN A 94 -33.44 -24.64 -2.58
N ARG A 95 -32.28 -24.46 -3.21
CA ARG A 95 -31.92 -25.05 -4.51
C ARG A 95 -30.80 -26.08 -4.39
N SER A 96 -31.06 -27.19 -3.72
CA SER A 96 -30.38 -28.46 -4.00
C SER A 96 -31.21 -29.65 -3.52
N TYR A 97 -32.27 -29.96 -4.26
CA TYR A 97 -32.83 -31.33 -4.25
C TYR A 97 -32.32 -32.04 -5.50
N SER A 98 -31.24 -32.77 -5.33
CA SER A 98 -30.85 -33.89 -6.18
C SER A 98 -30.25 -34.95 -5.29
N SER A 99 -31.07 -35.95 -5.06
CA SER A 99 -30.86 -37.36 -4.69
C SER A 99 -29.48 -37.81 -4.19
N LYS A 100 -29.54 -38.40 -2.97
CA LYS A 100 -28.67 -39.49 -2.44
C LYS A 100 -27.18 -39.21 -2.27
N GLY A 101 -26.76 -38.99 -1.01
CA GLY A 101 -25.42 -39.31 -0.58
C GLY A 101 -24.88 -38.39 0.53
N LYS A 102 -24.75 -38.99 1.73
CA LYS A 102 -23.90 -38.62 2.89
C LYS A 102 -23.75 -37.16 3.30
N ARG A 103 -24.31 -36.82 4.47
CA ARG A 103 -24.07 -35.62 5.26
C ARG A 103 -22.58 -35.49 5.62
N TYR A 104 -21.90 -34.55 5.02
CA TYR A 104 -20.72 -33.91 5.59
C TYR A 104 -21.15 -32.50 6.03
N GLY A 105 -20.82 -32.10 7.28
CA GLY A 105 -21.15 -30.82 7.86
C GLY A 105 -20.44 -29.67 7.12
N GLY A 106 -21.07 -29.19 6.05
CA GLY A 106 -20.65 -27.95 5.37
C GLY A 106 -21.25 -26.74 6.10
N ARG A 107 -20.48 -25.67 6.26
CA ARG A 107 -20.98 -24.35 6.65
C ARG A 107 -22.18 -23.99 5.77
N PRO A 108 -23.26 -23.40 6.32
CA PRO A 108 -24.39 -22.96 5.51
C PRO A 108 -23.88 -21.99 4.41
N GLU A 109 -24.08 -22.37 3.16
CA GLU A 109 -23.79 -21.51 2.01
C GLU A 109 -24.76 -20.33 2.09
N LEU A 110 -24.22 -19.14 2.35
CA LEU A 110 -24.99 -17.89 2.36
C LEU A 110 -25.76 -17.75 1.04
N ALA A 111 -27.04 -17.45 1.12
CA ALA A 111 -27.88 -17.25 -0.06
C ALA A 111 -27.21 -16.23 -1.00
N ARG A 112 -26.86 -16.65 -2.23
CA ARG A 112 -26.29 -15.75 -3.24
C ARG A 112 -27.31 -14.70 -3.57
N ILE A 113 -27.00 -13.44 -3.22
CA ILE A 113 -27.68 -12.29 -3.81
C ILE A 113 -27.22 -12.26 -5.27
N GLU A 114 -28.15 -12.44 -6.18
CA GLU A 114 -27.88 -12.38 -7.61
C GLU A 114 -27.42 -10.95 -7.92
N ARG A 115 -26.18 -10.79 -8.40
CA ARG A 115 -25.66 -9.51 -8.83
C ARG A 115 -26.11 -9.25 -10.25
N LEU A 116 -26.59 -8.06 -10.52
CA LEU A 116 -26.88 -7.62 -11.87
C LEU A 116 -25.62 -7.60 -12.73
N SER A 117 -25.79 -7.86 -14.02
CA SER A 117 -24.75 -7.65 -15.02
C SER A 117 -24.49 -6.16 -15.24
N LYS A 118 -23.35 -5.80 -15.81
CA LYS A 118 -23.03 -4.39 -16.09
C LYS A 118 -24.04 -3.71 -17.00
N PRO A 119 -24.46 -4.34 -18.12
CA PRO A 119 -25.50 -3.77 -18.97
C PRO A 119 -26.82 -3.49 -18.23
N GLU A 120 -27.31 -4.42 -17.38
CA GLU A 120 -28.53 -4.20 -16.61
C GLU A 120 -28.41 -3.00 -15.65
N ILE A 121 -27.22 -2.78 -15.07
CA ILE A 121 -26.98 -1.59 -14.24
C ILE A 121 -26.96 -0.33 -15.11
N VAL A 122 -26.40 -0.39 -16.32
CA VAL A 122 -26.39 0.75 -17.27
C VAL A 122 -27.81 1.14 -17.64
N ASP A 123 -28.67 0.16 -17.93
CA ASP A 123 -30.11 0.41 -18.26
C ASP A 123 -30.82 1.10 -17.06
N ILE A 124 -30.62 0.62 -15.83
CA ILE A 124 -31.20 1.27 -14.64
C ILE A 124 -30.71 2.72 -14.48
N LEU A 125 -29.41 2.97 -14.72
CA LEU A 125 -28.88 4.33 -14.61
C LEU A 125 -29.37 5.26 -15.73
N GLU A 126 -29.66 4.72 -16.92
CA GLU A 126 -30.26 5.46 -18.03
C GLU A 126 -31.71 5.83 -17.71
N ASP A 127 -32.49 4.86 -17.24
CA ASP A 127 -33.90 5.05 -16.84
C ASP A 127 -34.08 6.07 -15.71
N GLU A 128 -33.12 6.10 -14.75
CA GLU A 128 -33.10 7.03 -13.62
C GLU A 128 -32.41 8.38 -13.95
N ASP A 129 -32.11 8.66 -15.22
CA ASP A 129 -31.38 9.86 -15.67
C ASP A 129 -30.06 10.10 -14.88
N MET A 130 -29.33 9.05 -14.56
CA MET A 130 -28.09 9.08 -13.77
C MET A 130 -26.81 9.01 -14.60
N LEU A 131 -26.88 9.08 -15.94
CA LEU A 131 -25.73 9.15 -16.83
C LEU A 131 -25.21 10.60 -16.99
N PRO A 132 -23.92 10.83 -17.29
CA PRO A 132 -22.87 9.84 -17.52
C PRO A 132 -22.33 9.22 -16.22
N ALA A 133 -21.86 7.98 -16.32
CA ALA A 133 -21.41 7.20 -15.18
C ALA A 133 -19.99 6.65 -15.35
N ILE A 134 -19.25 6.55 -14.23
CA ILE A 134 -17.99 5.84 -14.14
C ILE A 134 -18.17 4.62 -13.24
N PHE A 135 -17.89 3.42 -13.77
CA PHE A 135 -17.88 2.17 -13.02
C PHE A 135 -16.44 1.85 -12.60
N PHE A 136 -16.18 1.80 -11.31
CA PHE A 136 -14.88 1.36 -10.81
C PHE A 136 -14.85 -0.16 -10.65
N ILE A 137 -14.03 -0.78 -11.52
CA ILE A 137 -13.75 -2.23 -11.55
C ILE A 137 -12.26 -2.41 -11.28
N PHE A 138 -11.90 -3.06 -10.16
CA PHE A 138 -10.49 -3.23 -9.76
C PHE A 138 -9.76 -4.32 -10.57
N SER A 139 -10.02 -4.39 -11.88
CA SER A 139 -9.44 -5.35 -12.81
C SER A 139 -9.43 -4.77 -14.23
N ARG A 140 -8.28 -4.75 -14.91
CA ARG A 140 -8.14 -4.31 -16.30
C ARG A 140 -9.02 -5.19 -17.21
N ALA A 141 -8.81 -6.51 -17.16
CA ALA A 141 -9.61 -7.47 -17.91
C ALA A 141 -11.11 -7.39 -17.60
N GLY A 142 -11.47 -7.01 -16.35
CA GLY A 142 -12.85 -6.75 -15.94
C GLY A 142 -13.45 -5.53 -16.65
N CYS A 143 -12.67 -4.46 -16.87
CA CYS A 143 -13.10 -3.29 -17.61
C CYS A 143 -13.40 -3.64 -19.07
N ASP A 144 -12.48 -4.35 -19.74
CA ASP A 144 -12.67 -4.79 -21.13
C ASP A 144 -13.85 -5.75 -21.29
N ALA A 145 -13.99 -6.70 -20.34
CA ALA A 145 -15.12 -7.64 -20.33
C ALA A 145 -16.47 -6.91 -20.15
N ALA A 146 -16.50 -5.82 -19.36
CA ALA A 146 -17.72 -5.03 -19.17
C ALA A 146 -18.14 -4.31 -20.45
N VAL A 147 -17.20 -3.72 -21.21
CA VAL A 147 -17.47 -3.14 -22.53
C VAL A 147 -18.03 -4.19 -23.49
N LYS A 148 -17.38 -5.37 -23.58
CA LYS A 148 -17.86 -6.48 -24.40
C LYS A 148 -19.26 -6.95 -24.00
N ALA A 149 -19.55 -7.03 -22.70
CA ALA A 149 -20.89 -7.38 -22.22
C ALA A 149 -21.94 -6.37 -22.69
N CYS A 150 -21.67 -5.06 -22.62
CA CYS A 150 -22.55 -4.02 -23.14
C CYS A 150 -22.75 -4.12 -24.66
N GLN A 151 -21.71 -4.46 -25.41
CA GLN A 151 -21.80 -4.69 -26.86
C GLN A 151 -22.70 -5.89 -27.18
N HIS A 152 -22.55 -7.00 -26.46
CA HIS A 152 -23.34 -8.23 -26.65
C HIS A 152 -24.82 -8.04 -26.31
N GLN A 153 -25.14 -7.28 -25.28
CA GLN A 153 -26.53 -6.95 -24.91
C GLN A 153 -27.11 -5.77 -25.70
N SER A 154 -26.39 -5.31 -26.73
CA SER A 154 -26.86 -4.28 -27.67
C SER A 154 -27.14 -2.92 -27.04
N ILE A 155 -26.47 -2.58 -25.92
CA ILE A 155 -26.54 -1.25 -25.32
C ILE A 155 -26.17 -0.19 -26.37
N ARG A 156 -26.99 0.86 -26.47
CA ARG A 156 -26.79 2.01 -27.35
C ARG A 156 -27.17 3.29 -26.65
N LEU A 157 -26.18 4.06 -26.23
CA LEU A 157 -26.35 5.33 -25.55
C LEU A 157 -26.11 6.53 -26.48
N THR A 158 -25.81 6.28 -27.76
CA THR A 158 -25.44 7.30 -28.76
C THR A 158 -26.42 7.38 -29.89
N THR A 159 -26.60 8.61 -30.43
CA THR A 159 -27.32 8.85 -31.70
C THR A 159 -26.44 8.54 -32.92
N THR A 160 -27.02 8.59 -34.11
CA THR A 160 -26.28 8.41 -35.34
C THR A 160 -25.26 9.53 -35.57
N GLU A 161 -25.62 10.76 -35.24
CA GLU A 161 -24.78 11.95 -35.35
C GLU A 161 -23.61 11.88 -34.35
N GLU A 162 -23.88 11.51 -33.09
CA GLU A 162 -22.85 11.29 -32.08
C GLU A 162 -21.85 10.23 -32.51
N LYS A 163 -22.33 9.13 -33.12
CA LYS A 163 -21.49 8.07 -33.65
C LYS A 163 -20.54 8.56 -34.78
N GLN A 164 -21.02 9.42 -35.68
CA GLN A 164 -20.19 10.00 -36.73
C GLN A 164 -19.10 10.92 -36.13
N GLU A 165 -19.47 11.74 -35.14
CA GLU A 165 -18.51 12.61 -34.49
C GLU A 165 -17.45 11.80 -33.71
N ILE A 166 -17.86 10.70 -33.03
CA ILE A 166 -16.90 9.79 -32.37
C ILE A 166 -15.89 9.25 -33.39
N ARG A 167 -16.32 8.77 -34.53
CA ARG A 167 -15.40 8.27 -35.58
C ARG A 167 -14.42 9.34 -36.03
N ARG A 168 -14.90 10.55 -36.28
CA ARG A 168 -14.06 11.66 -36.70
C ARG A 168 -12.95 11.96 -35.70
N ILE A 169 -13.30 12.03 -34.40
CA ILE A 169 -12.34 12.30 -33.32
C ILE A 169 -11.34 11.14 -33.18
N VAL A 170 -11.81 9.90 -33.26
CA VAL A 170 -10.95 8.71 -33.18
C VAL A 170 -9.94 8.71 -34.35
N GLU A 171 -10.39 8.90 -35.58
CA GLU A 171 -9.51 8.95 -36.76
C GLU A 171 -8.46 10.06 -36.64
N GLU A 172 -8.86 11.25 -36.18
CA GLU A 172 -7.95 12.37 -35.97
C GLU A 172 -6.85 12.07 -34.93
N LYS A 173 -7.19 11.37 -33.84
CA LYS A 173 -6.27 11.10 -32.72
C LYS A 173 -5.42 9.84 -32.92
N THR A 174 -5.85 8.93 -33.75
CA THR A 174 -5.16 7.65 -33.95
C THR A 174 -4.40 7.56 -35.29
N HIS A 175 -4.38 8.62 -36.09
CA HIS A 175 -3.75 8.66 -37.40
C HIS A 175 -2.24 8.29 -37.41
N SER A 176 -1.58 8.42 -36.25
CA SER A 176 -0.15 8.06 -36.08
C SER A 176 0.09 6.57 -35.88
N ILE A 177 -0.97 5.78 -35.66
CA ILE A 177 -0.87 4.33 -35.47
C ILE A 177 -0.87 3.67 -36.83
N ALA A 178 0.09 2.78 -37.08
CA ALA A 178 0.16 2.07 -38.37
C ALA A 178 -1.06 1.15 -38.55
N ASP A 179 -1.62 1.12 -39.75
CA ASP A 179 -2.82 0.33 -40.08
C ASP A 179 -2.62 -1.18 -39.78
N GLU A 180 -1.40 -1.70 -39.95
CA GLU A 180 -1.07 -3.10 -39.65
C GLU A 180 -1.14 -3.45 -38.16
N ASP A 181 -0.99 -2.47 -37.27
CA ASP A 181 -1.01 -2.66 -35.82
C ASP A 181 -2.42 -2.52 -35.23
N LEU A 182 -3.37 -1.89 -35.93
CA LEU A 182 -4.72 -1.62 -35.41
C LEU A 182 -5.43 -2.88 -34.91
N SER A 183 -5.33 -3.98 -35.67
CA SER A 183 -5.96 -5.25 -35.30
C SER A 183 -5.36 -5.84 -34.05
N THR A 184 -4.04 -5.85 -33.92
CA THR A 184 -3.29 -6.38 -32.79
C THR A 184 -3.56 -5.57 -31.52
N LEU A 185 -3.78 -4.27 -31.66
CA LEU A 185 -4.12 -3.36 -30.55
C LEU A 185 -5.60 -3.42 -30.14
N GLY A 186 -6.44 -4.22 -30.82
CA GLY A 186 -7.87 -4.34 -30.53
C GLY A 186 -8.68 -3.10 -30.89
N TYR A 187 -8.19 -2.28 -31.84
CA TYR A 187 -8.79 -0.99 -32.23
C TYR A 187 -10.27 -1.12 -32.66
N PHE A 188 -10.62 -2.13 -33.42
CA PHE A 188 -11.98 -2.29 -33.94
C PHE A 188 -13.01 -2.60 -32.85
N ASP A 189 -12.66 -3.46 -31.89
CA ASP A 189 -13.51 -3.77 -30.72
C ASP A 189 -13.66 -2.54 -29.83
N TRP A 190 -12.56 -1.81 -29.63
CA TRP A 190 -12.55 -0.57 -28.86
C TRP A 190 -13.41 0.52 -29.51
N LEU A 191 -13.24 0.78 -30.84
CA LEU A 191 -14.06 1.73 -31.59
C LEU A 191 -15.55 1.35 -31.53
N ALA A 192 -15.88 0.06 -31.69
CA ALA A 192 -17.26 -0.40 -31.60
C ALA A 192 -17.91 -0.15 -30.24
N GLY A 193 -17.13 -0.15 -29.15
CA GLY A 193 -17.59 0.28 -27.82
C GLY A 193 -17.84 1.77 -27.76
N LEU A 194 -16.91 2.59 -28.24
CA LEU A 194 -17.05 4.05 -28.27
C LEU A 194 -18.29 4.50 -29.06
N GLU A 195 -18.52 3.89 -30.21
CA GLU A 195 -19.69 4.17 -31.07
C GLU A 195 -21.03 3.85 -30.38
N ARG A 196 -21.02 3.06 -29.31
CA ARG A 196 -22.19 2.76 -28.46
C ARG A 196 -22.27 3.63 -27.23
N GLY A 197 -21.29 4.52 -27.01
CA GLY A 197 -21.21 5.38 -25.83
C GLY A 197 -20.64 4.72 -24.60
N VAL A 198 -19.94 3.57 -24.75
CA VAL A 198 -19.29 2.83 -23.65
C VAL A 198 -17.81 2.65 -23.89
N ALA A 199 -16.97 2.78 -22.85
CA ALA A 199 -15.54 2.65 -22.96
C ALA A 199 -14.92 1.98 -21.72
N ALA A 200 -13.74 1.38 -21.91
CA ALA A 200 -12.83 1.03 -20.83
C ALA A 200 -11.79 2.15 -20.63
N HIS A 201 -11.29 2.32 -19.39
CA HIS A 201 -10.18 3.22 -19.09
C HIS A 201 -9.29 2.63 -18.00
N HIS A 202 -8.10 2.19 -18.36
CA HIS A 202 -7.15 1.59 -17.42
C HIS A 202 -5.70 1.72 -17.90
N ALA A 203 -4.75 1.45 -17.00
CA ALA A 203 -3.32 1.61 -17.26
C ALA A 203 -2.73 0.66 -18.32
N GLY A 204 -3.48 -0.35 -18.77
CA GLY A 204 -3.07 -1.27 -19.86
C GLY A 204 -3.42 -0.78 -21.25
N MET A 205 -4.11 0.37 -21.39
CA MET A 205 -4.45 0.94 -22.69
C MET A 205 -3.32 1.85 -23.20
N LEU A 206 -3.23 1.99 -24.52
CA LEU A 206 -2.36 2.99 -25.14
C LEU A 206 -2.73 4.41 -24.67
N PRO A 207 -1.75 5.30 -24.47
CA PRO A 207 -2.02 6.69 -24.12
C PRO A 207 -3.00 7.37 -25.07
N ALA A 208 -2.83 7.22 -26.38
CA ALA A 208 -3.73 7.77 -27.39
C ALA A 208 -5.18 7.30 -27.22
N PHE A 209 -5.41 6.02 -26.91
CA PHE A 209 -6.75 5.50 -26.66
C PHE A 209 -7.38 6.07 -25.39
N LYS A 210 -6.58 6.26 -24.33
CA LYS A 210 -7.07 6.89 -23.09
C LYS A 210 -7.46 8.35 -23.31
N GLU A 211 -6.64 9.10 -24.01
CA GLU A 211 -6.91 10.51 -24.34
C GLU A 211 -8.21 10.66 -25.15
N VAL A 212 -8.45 9.76 -26.10
CA VAL A 212 -9.71 9.73 -26.85
C VAL A 212 -10.90 9.48 -25.93
N VAL A 213 -10.82 8.47 -25.05
CA VAL A 213 -11.90 8.16 -24.09
C VAL A 213 -12.19 9.36 -23.20
N GLU A 214 -11.16 10.01 -22.69
CA GLU A 214 -11.26 11.19 -21.83
C GLU A 214 -11.95 12.35 -22.56
N GLU A 215 -11.54 12.65 -23.80
CA GLU A 215 -12.13 13.69 -24.62
C GLU A 215 -13.61 13.40 -24.94
N LEU A 216 -13.91 12.18 -25.40
CA LEU A 216 -15.29 11.78 -25.72
C LEU A 216 -16.21 11.81 -24.50
N PHE A 217 -15.69 11.45 -23.31
CA PHE A 217 -16.47 11.52 -22.08
C PHE A 217 -16.76 12.97 -21.66
N LEU A 218 -15.76 13.85 -21.75
CA LEU A 218 -15.93 15.28 -21.46
C LEU A 218 -16.93 15.94 -22.44
N ARG A 219 -16.96 15.50 -23.69
CA ARG A 219 -17.94 15.93 -24.70
C ARG A 219 -19.31 15.25 -24.56
N LYS A 220 -19.50 14.35 -23.58
CA LYS A 220 -20.71 13.56 -23.32
C LYS A 220 -21.08 12.60 -24.48
N LEU A 221 -20.15 12.27 -25.36
CA LEU A 221 -20.30 11.30 -26.44
C LEU A 221 -20.18 9.86 -25.89
N VAL A 222 -19.20 9.61 -25.03
CA VAL A 222 -19.15 8.40 -24.19
C VAL A 222 -19.89 8.72 -22.88
N LYS A 223 -20.88 7.88 -22.53
CA LYS A 223 -21.77 8.08 -21.40
C LYS A 223 -21.50 7.11 -20.25
N VAL A 224 -20.77 6.01 -20.51
CA VAL A 224 -20.35 5.04 -19.50
C VAL A 224 -18.90 4.68 -19.68
N VAL A 225 -18.12 4.78 -18.59
CA VAL A 225 -16.72 4.37 -18.57
C VAL A 225 -16.49 3.32 -17.48
N PHE A 226 -15.95 2.17 -17.86
CA PHE A 226 -15.49 1.13 -16.95
C PHE A 226 -14.00 1.36 -16.67
N ALA A 227 -13.65 1.68 -15.42
CA ALA A 227 -12.31 2.15 -15.07
C ALA A 227 -11.71 1.41 -13.87
N THR A 228 -10.38 1.40 -13.83
CA THR A 228 -9.64 1.03 -12.62
C THR A 228 -9.43 2.25 -11.72
N GLU A 229 -8.98 2.03 -10.46
CA GLU A 229 -8.73 3.11 -9.49
C GLU A 229 -7.81 4.22 -10.00
N THR A 230 -6.97 3.95 -11.01
CA THR A 230 -6.05 4.93 -11.58
C THR A 230 -6.76 6.15 -12.19
N LEU A 231 -8.00 6.00 -12.65
CA LEU A 231 -8.82 7.12 -13.14
C LEU A 231 -9.19 8.11 -12.04
N ALA A 232 -9.28 7.66 -10.79
CA ALA A 232 -9.58 8.53 -9.66
C ALA A 232 -8.42 9.48 -9.32
N LEU A 233 -7.21 9.23 -9.83
CA LEU A 233 -6.00 9.96 -9.52
C LEU A 233 -5.47 10.72 -10.76
N GLY A 234 -5.38 12.03 -10.66
CA GLY A 234 -4.65 12.86 -11.64
C GLY A 234 -5.38 13.20 -12.93
N ILE A 235 -6.61 12.74 -13.15
CA ILE A 235 -7.40 13.04 -14.35
C ILE A 235 -8.67 13.80 -13.97
N ASN A 236 -8.95 14.92 -14.65
CA ASN A 236 -10.18 15.68 -14.44
C ASN A 236 -11.31 15.12 -15.32
N MET A 237 -11.92 14.04 -14.88
CA MET A 237 -13.01 13.37 -15.58
C MET A 237 -14.17 13.11 -14.62
N PRO A 238 -14.97 14.14 -14.31
CA PRO A 238 -16.11 14.01 -13.40
C PRO A 238 -17.31 13.43 -14.11
N ALA A 239 -18.05 12.57 -13.41
CA ALA A 239 -19.31 11.97 -13.87
C ALA A 239 -20.49 12.46 -13.03
N ARG A 240 -21.70 12.27 -13.49
CA ARG A 240 -22.90 12.45 -12.65
C ARG A 240 -22.96 11.34 -11.60
N THR A 241 -22.66 10.10 -12.01
CA THR A 241 -22.72 8.92 -11.16
C THR A 241 -21.39 8.15 -11.13
N VAL A 242 -21.07 7.63 -9.96
CA VAL A 242 -19.99 6.66 -9.75
C VAL A 242 -20.58 5.35 -9.25
N VAL A 243 -20.26 4.26 -9.91
CA VAL A 243 -20.67 2.90 -9.52
C VAL A 243 -19.46 2.14 -8.96
N LEU A 244 -19.60 1.59 -7.76
CA LEU A 244 -18.63 0.70 -7.14
C LEU A 244 -19.13 -0.73 -7.21
N GLU A 245 -18.53 -1.55 -8.06
CA GLU A 245 -18.89 -2.96 -8.20
C GLU A 245 -18.59 -3.75 -6.94
N ARG A 246 -17.47 -3.41 -6.30
CA ARG A 246 -16.94 -4.08 -5.09
C ARG A 246 -16.28 -3.07 -4.17
N LEU A 247 -16.23 -3.42 -2.89
CA LEU A 247 -15.50 -2.63 -1.87
C LEU A 247 -14.22 -3.33 -1.40
N ASP A 248 -13.73 -4.31 -2.18
CA ASP A 248 -12.47 -5.01 -1.96
C ASP A 248 -11.64 -5.05 -3.24
N LYS A 249 -10.33 -4.91 -3.12
CA LYS A 249 -9.37 -4.97 -4.22
C LYS A 249 -8.22 -5.93 -3.92
N PHE A 250 -7.50 -6.34 -4.95
CA PHE A 250 -6.28 -7.14 -4.81
C PHE A 250 -5.07 -6.21 -4.66
N ASN A 251 -4.25 -6.42 -3.60
CA ASN A 251 -3.08 -5.58 -3.30
C ASN A 251 -1.75 -6.19 -3.76
N GLY A 252 -1.76 -7.33 -4.45
CA GLY A 252 -0.58 -8.11 -4.82
C GLY A 252 -0.47 -9.41 -4.02
N GLU A 253 -0.85 -9.42 -2.75
CA GLU A 253 -0.77 -10.60 -1.86
C GLU A 253 -2.14 -11.21 -1.59
N GLY A 254 -3.20 -10.38 -1.56
CA GLY A 254 -4.54 -10.86 -1.22
C GLY A 254 -5.63 -9.81 -1.47
N ARG A 255 -6.88 -10.18 -1.18
CA ARG A 255 -7.99 -9.24 -1.23
C ARG A 255 -8.07 -8.44 0.05
N VAL A 256 -8.02 -7.11 -0.09
CA VAL A 256 -8.15 -6.14 1.00
C VAL A 256 -9.33 -5.22 0.74
N GLN A 257 -10.00 -4.78 1.80
CA GLN A 257 -11.06 -3.78 1.68
C GLN A 257 -10.47 -2.42 1.30
N ILE A 258 -11.21 -1.65 0.48
CA ILE A 258 -10.84 -0.27 0.20
C ILE A 258 -10.91 0.56 1.49
N THR A 259 -10.00 1.50 1.60
CA THR A 259 -9.97 2.44 2.73
C THR A 259 -11.03 3.54 2.56
N PRO A 260 -11.45 4.24 3.65
CA PRO A 260 -12.33 5.41 3.54
C PRO A 260 -11.78 6.51 2.62
N GLY A 261 -10.46 6.69 2.58
CA GLY A 261 -9.81 7.64 1.67
C GLY A 261 -9.98 7.25 0.20
N GLU A 262 -9.76 5.99 -0.14
CA GLU A 262 -9.99 5.47 -1.50
C GLU A 262 -11.46 5.58 -1.88
N TYR A 263 -12.37 5.21 -0.99
CA TYR A 263 -13.81 5.40 -1.21
C TYR A 263 -14.15 6.85 -1.53
N THR A 264 -13.62 7.80 -0.75
CA THR A 264 -13.84 9.24 -0.96
C THR A 264 -13.23 9.73 -2.28
N GLN A 265 -12.04 9.24 -2.65
CA GLN A 265 -11.40 9.57 -3.94
C GLN A 265 -12.22 9.08 -5.13
N LEU A 266 -12.71 7.83 -5.06
CA LEU A 266 -13.53 7.23 -6.11
C LEU A 266 -14.87 7.97 -6.24
N THR A 267 -15.61 8.12 -5.14
CA THR A 267 -16.91 8.80 -5.11
C THR A 267 -16.79 10.31 -5.28
N GLY A 268 -15.60 10.87 -5.06
CA GLY A 268 -15.26 12.26 -5.35
C GLY A 268 -15.40 12.65 -6.82
N ARG A 269 -15.44 11.68 -7.73
CA ARG A 269 -15.71 11.90 -9.15
C ARG A 269 -17.18 12.11 -9.50
N ALA A 270 -18.10 11.81 -8.58
CA ALA A 270 -19.52 12.01 -8.78
C ALA A 270 -19.92 13.46 -8.56
N GLY A 271 -20.77 14.01 -9.42
CA GLY A 271 -21.26 15.38 -9.38
C GLY A 271 -20.35 16.38 -10.10
N ARG A 272 -20.77 16.83 -11.27
CA ARG A 272 -20.03 17.80 -12.10
C ARG A 272 -20.34 19.22 -11.64
N ARG A 273 -19.34 19.94 -11.12
CA ARG A 273 -19.50 21.33 -10.66
C ARG A 273 -20.01 22.23 -11.79
N GLY A 274 -21.05 23.01 -11.50
CA GLY A 274 -21.68 23.93 -12.46
C GLY A 274 -22.57 23.28 -13.51
N ILE A 275 -22.75 21.95 -13.45
CA ILE A 275 -23.60 21.17 -14.38
C ILE A 275 -24.67 20.40 -13.58
N ASP A 276 -24.24 19.61 -12.60
CA ASP A 276 -25.14 18.77 -11.82
C ASP A 276 -25.54 19.46 -10.53
N THR A 277 -26.80 19.34 -10.15
CA THR A 277 -27.32 19.77 -8.84
C THR A 277 -27.03 18.74 -7.75
N GLN A 278 -26.89 17.47 -8.14
CA GLN A 278 -26.60 16.33 -7.28
C GLN A 278 -25.67 15.34 -8.01
N GLY A 279 -24.76 14.72 -7.28
CA GLY A 279 -23.97 13.59 -7.73
C GLY A 279 -24.43 12.32 -7.04
N HIS A 280 -24.19 11.17 -7.66
CA HIS A 280 -24.65 9.88 -7.14
C HIS A 280 -23.49 8.90 -6.99
N SER A 281 -23.43 8.17 -5.87
CA SER A 281 -22.60 6.98 -5.77
C SER A 281 -23.50 5.76 -5.58
N VAL A 282 -23.27 4.72 -6.37
CA VAL A 282 -24.06 3.48 -6.36
C VAL A 282 -23.12 2.32 -5.99
N ILE A 283 -23.44 1.59 -4.94
CA ILE A 283 -22.71 0.40 -4.51
C ILE A 283 -23.51 -0.84 -4.90
N GLN A 284 -22.94 -1.69 -5.74
CA GLN A 284 -23.58 -2.97 -6.09
C GLN A 284 -23.51 -3.91 -4.87
N TRP A 285 -24.70 -4.30 -4.36
CA TRP A 285 -24.78 -5.11 -3.16
C TRP A 285 -24.29 -6.55 -3.37
N GLY A 286 -23.67 -7.10 -2.35
CA GLY A 286 -23.20 -8.48 -2.31
C GLY A 286 -23.40 -9.09 -0.93
N ALA A 287 -23.50 -10.42 -0.86
CA ALA A 287 -23.78 -11.14 0.38
C ALA A 287 -22.72 -10.94 1.49
N GLN A 288 -21.53 -10.47 1.14
CA GLN A 288 -20.44 -10.21 2.09
C GLN A 288 -20.44 -8.78 2.65
N LEU A 289 -21.33 -7.91 2.16
CA LEU A 289 -21.40 -6.52 2.60
C LEU A 289 -22.35 -6.40 3.78
N ASP A 290 -21.91 -5.72 4.83
CA ASP A 290 -22.74 -5.33 5.98
C ASP A 290 -23.12 -3.85 5.86
N PRO A 291 -24.42 -3.47 6.01
CA PRO A 291 -24.87 -2.09 5.85
C PRO A 291 -24.13 -1.09 6.76
N ASN A 292 -23.83 -1.49 8.00
CA ASN A 292 -23.15 -0.60 8.95
C ASN A 292 -21.69 -0.41 8.59
N ASN A 293 -21.02 -1.46 8.09
CA ASN A 293 -19.64 -1.36 7.62
C ASN A 293 -19.54 -0.47 6.37
N VAL A 294 -20.48 -0.59 5.44
CA VAL A 294 -20.56 0.27 4.24
C VAL A 294 -20.83 1.72 4.63
N ALA A 295 -21.77 1.95 5.54
CA ALA A 295 -22.06 3.28 6.05
C ALA A 295 -20.85 3.87 6.82
N GLY A 296 -20.14 3.05 7.59
CA GLY A 296 -18.91 3.45 8.27
C GLY A 296 -17.78 3.83 7.31
N LEU A 297 -17.67 3.14 6.18
CA LEU A 297 -16.74 3.48 5.10
C LEU A 297 -17.13 4.80 4.42
N ALA A 298 -18.42 4.96 4.14
CA ALA A 298 -18.99 6.10 3.44
C ALA A 298 -19.06 7.39 4.29
N SER A 299 -19.15 7.27 5.62
CA SER A 299 -19.22 8.40 6.55
C SER A 299 -17.85 8.93 6.99
N LYS A 300 -16.79 8.11 6.93
CA LYS A 300 -15.44 8.50 7.30
C LYS A 300 -14.77 9.24 6.14
N ARG A 301 -14.78 10.57 6.18
CA ARG A 301 -14.17 11.42 5.15
C ARG A 301 -12.65 11.61 5.29
N THR A 302 -12.03 10.99 6.28
CA THR A 302 -10.67 11.34 6.71
C THR A 302 -9.67 10.23 6.42
N TYR A 303 -8.60 10.58 5.72
CA TYR A 303 -7.46 9.73 5.43
C TYR A 303 -6.17 10.44 5.88
N PRO A 304 -5.41 9.88 6.86
CA PRO A 304 -4.16 10.50 7.28
C PRO A 304 -3.10 10.37 6.19
N LEU A 305 -2.46 11.47 5.87
CA LEU A 305 -1.26 11.49 5.05
C LEU A 305 -0.11 10.92 5.88
N ILE A 306 0.43 9.77 5.46
CA ILE A 306 1.60 9.13 6.09
C ILE A 306 2.74 9.22 5.08
N SER A 307 3.89 9.72 5.53
CA SER A 307 5.06 9.83 4.67
C SER A 307 5.68 8.45 4.39
N PRO A 308 5.86 8.08 3.10
CA PRO A 308 6.65 6.94 2.68
C PRO A 308 8.13 7.29 2.47
N PHE A 309 8.54 8.52 2.78
CA PHE A 309 9.87 9.06 2.48
C PHE A 309 10.99 8.23 3.12
N ARG A 310 12.00 7.93 2.31
CA ARG A 310 13.23 7.25 2.74
C ARG A 310 14.37 7.69 1.85
N PRO A 311 15.57 7.94 2.40
CA PRO A 311 16.76 8.21 1.59
C PRO A 311 17.06 7.03 0.65
N THR A 312 17.48 7.36 -0.59
CA THR A 312 18.01 6.42 -1.59
C THR A 312 19.51 6.64 -1.77
N TYR A 313 20.20 5.73 -2.47
CA TYR A 313 21.64 5.89 -2.74
C TYR A 313 21.92 7.10 -3.62
N ASN A 314 21.14 7.28 -4.69
CA ASN A 314 21.21 8.44 -5.56
C ASN A 314 20.99 9.75 -4.79
N MET A 315 19.94 9.82 -3.96
CA MET A 315 19.63 10.99 -3.13
C MET A 315 20.80 11.30 -2.17
N ALA A 316 21.36 10.29 -1.51
CA ALA A 316 22.44 10.49 -0.56
C ALA A 316 23.67 11.14 -1.23
N VAL A 317 24.05 10.65 -2.40
CA VAL A 317 25.17 11.21 -3.17
C VAL A 317 24.88 12.67 -3.59
N ASN A 318 23.70 12.94 -4.12
CA ASN A 318 23.30 14.28 -4.54
C ASN A 318 23.28 15.27 -3.36
N LEU A 319 22.77 14.84 -2.19
CA LEU A 319 22.75 15.66 -0.98
C LEU A 319 24.16 15.95 -0.46
N ILE A 320 25.05 14.94 -0.46
CA ILE A 320 26.44 15.11 -0.02
C ILE A 320 27.17 16.08 -0.96
N GLU A 321 27.01 15.92 -2.27
CA GLU A 321 27.65 16.79 -3.27
C GLU A 321 27.17 18.25 -3.16
N ALA A 322 25.87 18.45 -2.90
CA ALA A 322 25.28 19.79 -2.83
C ALA A 322 25.54 20.50 -1.49
N PHE A 323 25.58 19.78 -0.37
CA PHE A 323 25.51 20.37 0.96
C PHE A 323 26.58 19.88 1.95
N GLY A 324 27.30 18.80 1.64
CA GLY A 324 28.12 18.07 2.60
C GLY A 324 27.26 17.19 3.54
N ARG A 325 27.91 16.32 4.32
CA ARG A 325 27.23 15.32 5.17
C ARG A 325 26.33 15.93 6.25
N GLU A 326 26.88 16.87 7.03
CA GLU A 326 26.15 17.42 8.19
C GLU A 326 24.87 18.13 7.74
N ARG A 327 24.98 18.97 6.74
CA ARG A 327 23.85 19.71 6.21
C ARG A 327 22.82 18.81 5.50
N ALA A 328 23.29 17.78 4.77
CA ALA A 328 22.43 16.76 4.18
C ALA A 328 21.61 16.04 5.25
N ARG A 329 22.24 15.68 6.36
CA ARG A 329 21.58 15.05 7.50
C ARG A 329 20.53 15.96 8.14
N GLU A 330 20.86 17.23 8.37
CA GLU A 330 19.93 18.22 8.89
C GLU A 330 18.69 18.35 7.98
N VAL A 331 18.88 18.45 6.65
CA VAL A 331 17.76 18.52 5.69
C VAL A 331 16.87 17.28 5.79
N LEU A 332 17.44 16.10 5.91
CA LEU A 332 16.66 14.86 6.05
C LEU A 332 15.92 14.76 7.39
N GLU A 333 16.49 15.32 8.46
CA GLU A 333 15.83 15.41 9.77
C GLU A 333 14.63 16.36 9.75
N THR A 334 14.53 17.29 8.81
CA THR A 334 13.34 18.14 8.61
C THR A 334 12.27 17.50 7.72
N SER A 335 12.44 16.26 7.28
CA SER A 335 11.46 15.55 6.46
C SER A 335 10.13 15.34 7.18
N PHE A 336 9.02 15.23 6.44
CA PHE A 336 7.70 14.94 7.02
C PHE A 336 7.67 13.56 7.68
N ALA A 337 8.42 12.60 7.14
CA ALA A 337 8.59 11.29 7.76
C ALA A 337 9.19 11.40 9.17
N GLN A 338 10.24 12.23 9.34
CA GLN A 338 10.85 12.47 10.65
C GLN A 338 9.92 13.27 11.55
N PHE A 339 9.28 14.31 11.05
CA PHE A 339 8.29 15.11 11.79
C PHE A 339 7.16 14.24 12.36
N GLN A 340 6.60 13.30 11.57
CA GLN A 340 5.59 12.36 12.04
C GLN A 340 6.14 11.38 13.08
N ALA A 341 7.37 10.91 12.89
CA ALA A 341 8.05 10.04 13.86
C ALA A 341 8.20 10.75 15.21
N ASP A 342 8.67 11.99 15.21
CA ASP A 342 8.90 12.79 16.43
C ASP A 342 7.59 13.12 17.17
N ARG A 343 6.52 13.47 16.45
CA ARG A 343 5.19 13.64 17.07
C ARG A 343 4.68 12.38 17.72
N SER A 344 4.91 11.23 17.12
CA SER A 344 4.54 9.93 17.70
C SER A 344 5.32 9.64 18.99
N VAL A 345 6.58 10.07 19.05
CA VAL A 345 7.45 9.97 20.24
C VAL A 345 6.90 10.83 21.39
N VAL A 346 6.47 12.06 21.12
CA VAL A 346 5.85 12.94 22.14
C VAL A 346 4.61 12.30 22.74
N GLY A 347 3.76 11.65 21.93
CA GLY A 347 2.60 10.91 22.41
C GLY A 347 2.98 9.73 23.32
N LEU A 348 4.00 8.97 22.94
CA LEU A 348 4.54 7.87 23.75
C LEU A 348 5.17 8.38 25.06
N ALA A 349 5.91 9.49 25.02
CA ALA A 349 6.56 10.09 26.18
C ALA A 349 5.56 10.57 27.24
N ARG A 350 4.38 11.09 26.81
CA ARG A 350 3.31 11.43 27.76
C ARG A 350 2.80 10.19 28.50
N GLY A 351 2.57 9.08 27.79
CA GLY A 351 2.17 7.80 28.40
C GLY A 351 3.24 7.20 29.32
N ILE A 352 4.53 7.45 29.06
CA ILE A 352 5.62 7.00 29.94
C ILE A 352 5.53 7.67 31.31
N ARG A 353 5.29 8.99 31.38
CA ARG A 353 5.23 9.71 32.65
C ARG A 353 4.12 9.17 33.57
N GLU A 354 2.95 8.86 33.04
CA GLU A 354 1.85 8.26 33.80
C GLU A 354 2.18 6.85 34.28
N LYS A 355 2.80 6.05 33.40
CA LYS A 355 3.25 4.69 33.74
C LYS A 355 4.38 4.70 34.78
N GLN A 356 5.29 5.67 34.72
CA GLN A 356 6.38 5.81 35.66
C GLN A 356 5.85 6.11 37.08
N VAL A 357 4.87 7.01 37.21
CA VAL A 357 4.20 7.28 38.49
C VAL A 357 3.55 6.02 39.05
N SER A 358 2.93 5.21 38.21
CA SER A 358 2.33 3.92 38.60
C SER A 358 3.41 2.91 39.02
N LEU A 359 4.55 2.87 38.32
CA LEU A 359 5.68 2.00 38.64
C LEU A 359 6.27 2.32 40.01
N ASP A 360 6.46 3.61 40.29
CA ASP A 360 6.95 4.10 41.59
C ASP A 360 5.97 3.76 42.71
N GLY A 361 4.65 3.84 42.43
CA GLY A 361 3.61 3.40 43.35
C GLY A 361 3.66 1.90 43.65
N TYR A 362 3.88 1.07 42.63
CA TYR A 362 4.05 -0.38 42.83
C TYR A 362 5.35 -0.74 43.53
N ALA A 363 6.44 -0.01 43.27
CA ALA A 363 7.71 -0.16 43.98
C ALA A 363 7.52 0.08 45.50
N LYS A 364 6.86 1.17 45.87
CA LYS A 364 6.54 1.46 47.29
C LYS A 364 5.63 0.41 47.92
N ALA A 365 4.62 -0.08 47.17
CA ALA A 365 3.66 -1.06 47.65
C ALA A 365 4.27 -2.46 47.86
N MET A 366 5.41 -2.76 47.24
CA MET A 366 6.15 -4.01 47.44
C MET A 366 7.28 -3.91 48.49
N GLU A 367 7.52 -2.74 49.09
CA GLU A 367 8.52 -2.60 50.16
C GLU A 367 8.22 -3.54 51.34
N CYS A 368 9.24 -4.26 51.76
CA CYS A 368 9.14 -5.23 52.84
C CYS A 368 9.99 -4.79 54.03
N HIS A 369 9.40 -4.81 55.21
CA HIS A 369 10.10 -4.46 56.45
C HIS A 369 11.23 -5.43 56.87
N GLN A 370 11.31 -6.61 56.25
CA GLN A 370 12.32 -7.62 56.53
C GLN A 370 13.53 -7.58 55.59
N GLY A 371 13.44 -6.87 54.45
CA GLY A 371 14.52 -6.76 53.49
C GLY A 371 14.08 -6.24 52.14
N ASP A 372 14.99 -6.26 51.16
CA ASP A 372 14.70 -5.85 49.79
C ASP A 372 13.83 -6.88 49.08
N PHE A 373 12.54 -6.54 48.90
CA PHE A 373 11.59 -7.42 48.25
C PHE A 373 11.78 -7.44 46.71
N SER A 374 12.39 -6.43 46.11
CA SER A 374 12.64 -6.40 44.67
C SER A 374 13.56 -7.56 44.25
N THR A 375 14.65 -7.75 44.97
CA THR A 375 15.57 -8.88 44.76
C THR A 375 14.88 -10.24 44.98
N TYR A 376 14.02 -10.34 46.00
CA TYR A 376 13.23 -11.56 46.20
C TYR A 376 12.26 -11.86 45.08
N ALA A 377 11.60 -10.84 44.54
CA ALA A 377 10.67 -10.96 43.44
C ALA A 377 11.36 -11.31 42.12
N GLU A 378 12.57 -10.80 41.90
CA GLU A 378 13.44 -11.17 40.75
C GLU A 378 13.80 -12.64 40.79
N ILE A 379 14.28 -13.14 41.93
CA ILE A 379 14.61 -14.56 42.13
C ILE A 379 13.37 -15.43 41.87
N ARG A 380 12.22 -15.09 42.46
CA ARG A 380 10.97 -15.83 42.26
C ARG A 380 10.56 -15.90 40.81
N ARG A 381 10.78 -14.84 40.07
CA ARG A 381 10.45 -14.75 38.66
C ARG A 381 11.43 -15.55 37.81
N GLU A 382 12.74 -15.42 38.04
CA GLU A 382 13.75 -16.22 37.32
C GLU A 382 13.48 -17.72 37.49
N ILE A 383 13.07 -18.16 38.69
CA ILE A 383 12.59 -19.52 38.95
C ILE A 383 11.40 -19.87 38.06
N SER A 384 10.37 -19.03 38.00
CA SER A 384 9.17 -19.29 37.21
C SER A 384 9.47 -19.35 35.69
N ASP A 385 10.34 -18.49 35.21
CA ASP A 385 10.73 -18.44 33.80
C ASP A 385 11.57 -19.67 33.40
N LEU A 386 12.52 -20.10 34.26
CA LEU A 386 13.29 -21.33 34.07
C LEU A 386 12.42 -22.60 34.14
N GLU A 387 11.45 -22.65 35.05
CA GLU A 387 10.50 -23.79 35.13
C GLU A 387 9.65 -23.91 33.87
N ARG A 388 9.16 -22.77 33.34
CA ARG A 388 8.44 -22.74 32.06
C ARG A 388 9.32 -23.16 30.87
N ALA A 389 10.57 -22.66 30.81
CA ALA A 389 11.51 -23.02 29.76
C ALA A 389 11.84 -24.52 29.79
N LEU A 390 12.09 -25.08 30.96
CA LEU A 390 12.36 -26.50 31.15
C LEU A 390 11.14 -27.37 30.83
N SER A 391 9.93 -26.94 31.19
CA SER A 391 8.68 -27.65 30.85
C SER A 391 8.40 -27.62 29.36
N ALA A 392 8.57 -26.48 28.69
CA ALA A 392 8.44 -26.35 27.24
C ALA A 392 9.47 -27.18 26.47
N GLY A 393 10.72 -27.29 27.00
CA GLY A 393 11.76 -28.15 26.48
C GLY A 393 11.43 -29.65 26.61
N ARG A 394 10.73 -30.08 27.67
CA ARG A 394 10.25 -31.46 27.84
C ARG A 394 9.24 -31.83 26.74
N VAL A 395 8.24 -30.99 26.51
CA VAL A 395 7.21 -31.22 25.48
C VAL A 395 7.79 -31.26 24.07
N ARG A 396 8.88 -30.51 23.79
CA ARG A 396 9.58 -30.57 22.48
C ARG A 396 10.45 -31.82 22.33
N ALA A 397 11.11 -32.26 23.42
CA ALA A 397 11.93 -33.51 23.42
C ALA A 397 11.07 -34.74 23.20
N GLU A 398 9.88 -34.84 23.79
CA GLU A 398 8.92 -35.90 23.60
C GLU A 398 8.39 -35.98 22.15
N ARG A 399 8.48 -34.90 21.38
CA ARG A 399 8.13 -34.81 19.94
C ARG A 399 9.29 -35.12 18.98
N GLY A 400 10.44 -35.62 19.47
CA GLY A 400 11.51 -36.17 18.61
C GLY A 400 12.38 -35.18 17.87
N LYS A 401 12.47 -33.93 18.34
CA LYS A 401 13.37 -32.90 17.79
C LYS A 401 14.36 -32.41 18.87
N ASP A 402 15.65 -32.78 18.69
CA ASP A 402 16.90 -32.25 19.25
C ASP A 402 17.63 -33.04 20.33
N ILE A 403 18.67 -33.76 19.87
CA ILE A 403 19.70 -34.41 20.71
C ILE A 403 20.84 -33.43 21.12
N ARG A 404 20.92 -32.22 20.56
CA ARG A 404 22.04 -31.27 20.79
C ARG A 404 21.90 -30.34 22.01
N GLN A 405 20.77 -30.37 22.75
CA GLN A 405 20.51 -29.41 23.86
C GLN A 405 20.77 -29.92 25.28
N SER A 406 21.43 -31.05 25.46
CA SER A 406 21.62 -31.64 26.81
C SER A 406 22.52 -30.82 27.75
N LYS A 407 23.56 -30.17 27.24
CA LYS A 407 24.49 -29.35 28.07
C LYS A 407 23.86 -28.07 28.62
N GLY A 408 23.05 -27.38 27.81
CA GLY A 408 22.36 -26.14 28.24
C GLY A 408 21.28 -26.41 29.30
N ARG A 409 20.60 -27.55 29.21
CA ARG A 409 19.54 -27.95 30.13
C ARG A 409 20.07 -28.25 31.53
N HIS A 410 21.17 -28.96 31.66
CA HIS A 410 21.79 -29.25 32.95
C HIS A 410 22.23 -27.99 33.69
N ALA A 411 22.78 -27.03 32.96
CA ALA A 411 23.12 -25.70 33.53
C ALA A 411 21.87 -24.95 34.01
N GLN A 412 20.76 -24.99 33.26
CA GLN A 412 19.49 -24.40 33.67
C GLN A 412 18.88 -25.08 34.92
N GLU A 413 18.98 -26.40 35.00
CA GLU A 413 18.52 -27.17 36.20
C GLU A 413 19.38 -26.85 37.42
N GLN A 414 20.70 -26.72 37.27
CA GLN A 414 21.60 -26.30 38.36
C GLN A 414 21.28 -24.87 38.82
N ARG A 415 21.09 -23.93 37.88
CA ARG A 415 20.71 -22.54 38.19
C ARG A 415 19.37 -22.49 38.94
N LEU A 416 18.38 -23.28 38.49
CA LEU A 416 17.09 -23.36 39.17
C LEU A 416 17.22 -23.86 40.60
N GLN A 417 18.05 -24.88 40.88
CA GLN A 417 18.28 -25.37 42.23
C GLN A 417 18.98 -24.33 43.13
N GLN A 418 19.95 -23.59 42.54
CA GLN A 418 20.64 -22.50 43.25
C GLN A 418 19.67 -21.38 43.62
N LEU A 419 18.86 -20.91 42.66
CA LEU A 419 17.86 -19.87 42.90
C LEU A 419 16.83 -20.27 43.97
N LYS A 420 16.39 -21.54 43.97
CA LYS A 420 15.49 -22.06 45.01
C LYS A 420 16.12 -22.06 46.40
N LYS A 421 17.44 -22.24 46.52
CA LYS A 421 18.16 -22.09 47.78
C LYS A 421 18.27 -20.62 48.21
N GLU A 422 18.67 -19.75 47.30
CA GLU A 422 18.76 -18.31 47.51
C GLU A 422 17.41 -17.73 47.92
N MET A 423 16.32 -18.11 47.26
CA MET A 423 14.97 -17.68 47.63
C MET A 423 14.58 -18.06 49.04
N LYS A 424 14.92 -19.30 49.52
CA LYS A 424 14.60 -19.75 50.88
C LYS A 424 15.43 -19.07 51.96
N LEU A 425 16.66 -18.65 51.64
CA LEU A 425 17.54 -17.93 52.53
C LEU A 425 17.26 -16.43 52.61
N HIS A 426 16.49 -15.91 51.69
CA HIS A 426 16.19 -14.48 51.61
C HIS A 426 15.30 -14.04 52.79
N PRO A 427 15.60 -12.91 53.46
CA PRO A 427 14.84 -12.47 54.64
C PRO A 427 13.32 -12.35 54.36
N CYS A 428 12.95 -11.84 53.19
CA CYS A 428 11.54 -11.68 52.79
C CYS A 428 10.78 -13.01 52.60
N HIS A 429 11.46 -14.16 52.61
CA HIS A 429 10.81 -15.47 52.47
C HIS A 429 9.90 -15.81 53.63
N SER A 430 10.26 -15.35 54.83
CA SER A 430 9.51 -15.55 56.08
C SER A 430 8.46 -14.46 56.36
N CYS A 431 8.32 -13.47 55.48
CA CYS A 431 7.36 -12.38 55.66
C CYS A 431 5.91 -12.88 55.57
N ASN A 432 5.07 -12.53 56.53
CA ASN A 432 3.65 -12.89 56.56
C ASN A 432 2.87 -12.25 55.39
N GLU A 433 3.30 -11.07 54.93
CA GLU A 433 2.68 -10.33 53.81
C GLU A 433 3.35 -10.61 52.46
N ARG A 434 4.20 -11.64 52.41
CA ARG A 434 4.99 -12.00 51.22
C ARG A 434 4.15 -12.09 49.96
N GLU A 435 2.96 -12.70 50.00
CA GLU A 435 2.11 -12.87 48.80
C GLU A 435 1.43 -11.56 48.38
N ALA A 436 1.18 -10.63 49.33
CA ALA A 436 0.71 -9.28 49.00
C ALA A 436 1.80 -8.49 48.25
N HIS A 437 3.03 -8.49 48.81
CA HIS A 437 4.19 -7.87 48.14
C HIS A 437 4.48 -8.50 46.77
N ALA A 438 4.36 -9.82 46.65
CA ALA A 438 4.57 -10.52 45.37
C ALA A 438 3.58 -10.10 44.27
N ARG A 439 2.29 -9.85 44.61
CA ARG A 439 1.31 -9.34 43.62
C ARG A 439 1.68 -7.95 43.13
N TRP A 440 2.22 -7.09 43.96
CA TRP A 440 2.71 -5.78 43.56
C TRP A 440 3.99 -5.89 42.71
N GLY A 441 4.89 -6.80 43.09
CA GLY A 441 6.08 -7.11 42.28
C GLY A 441 5.73 -7.61 40.86
N GLU A 442 4.74 -8.50 40.74
CA GLU A 442 4.28 -8.96 39.40
C GLU A 442 3.72 -7.83 38.55
N ARG A 443 2.96 -6.89 39.15
CA ARG A 443 2.45 -5.70 38.45
C ARG A 443 3.59 -4.76 38.05
N TRP A 444 4.56 -4.58 38.97
CA TRP A 444 5.74 -3.77 38.68
C TRP A 444 6.54 -4.32 37.52
N PHE A 445 6.84 -5.60 37.49
CA PHE A 445 7.57 -6.23 36.38
C PHE A 445 6.82 -6.22 35.05
N LYS A 446 5.51 -6.37 35.10
CA LYS A 446 4.70 -6.28 33.86
C LYS A 446 4.78 -4.87 33.29
N LEU A 447 4.59 -3.85 34.12
CA LEU A 447 4.62 -2.45 33.69
C LEU A 447 6.03 -2.01 33.27
N SER A 448 7.08 -2.47 33.95
CA SER A 448 8.47 -2.22 33.58
C SER A 448 8.78 -2.71 32.17
N ARG A 449 8.40 -3.96 31.83
CA ARG A 449 8.57 -4.48 30.45
C ARG A 449 7.79 -3.70 29.41
N GLU A 450 6.58 -3.26 29.74
CA GLU A 450 5.81 -2.40 28.86
C GLU A 450 6.55 -1.08 28.61
N LEU A 451 7.15 -0.50 29.66
CA LEU A 451 7.98 0.71 29.55
C LEU A 451 9.24 0.46 28.70
N ASP A 452 9.97 -0.64 28.96
CA ASP A 452 11.16 -1.01 28.17
C ASP A 452 10.81 -1.16 26.67
N THR A 453 9.66 -1.74 26.39
CA THR A 453 9.15 -1.84 25.00
C THR A 453 8.88 -0.46 24.41
N VAL A 454 8.29 0.45 25.17
CA VAL A 454 8.01 1.82 24.73
C VAL A 454 9.31 2.61 24.54
N PHE A 455 10.29 2.48 25.44
CA PHE A 455 11.61 3.10 25.27
C PHE A 455 12.31 2.60 24.02
N SER A 456 12.32 1.29 23.76
CA SER A 456 12.87 0.72 22.52
C SER A 456 12.15 1.22 21.27
N GLN A 457 10.83 1.44 21.34
CA GLN A 457 10.07 2.04 20.23
C GLN A 457 10.44 3.50 20.01
N ILE A 458 10.68 4.27 21.05
CA ILE A 458 11.12 5.67 20.97
C ILE A 458 12.51 5.72 20.33
N GLU A 459 13.48 4.97 20.86
CA GLU A 459 14.84 4.90 20.31
C GLU A 459 14.86 4.46 18.85
N GLY A 460 13.96 3.53 18.47
CA GLY A 460 13.81 3.07 17.10
C GLY A 460 13.21 4.12 16.15
N ARG A 461 12.42 5.07 16.66
CA ARG A 461 11.76 6.12 15.85
C ARG A 461 12.55 7.42 15.78
N THR A 462 13.32 7.72 16.81
CA THR A 462 14.13 8.95 16.86
C THR A 462 15.26 8.88 15.84
N ASN A 463 15.35 9.90 14.97
CA ASN A 463 16.37 10.03 13.93
C ASN A 463 16.43 8.84 12.96
N GLN A 464 15.31 8.20 12.65
CA GLN A 464 15.27 7.02 11.79
C GLN A 464 15.73 7.32 10.37
N VAL A 465 15.32 8.47 9.82
CA VAL A 465 15.70 8.91 8.48
C VAL A 465 17.20 9.18 8.41
N ALA A 466 17.74 9.94 9.38
CA ALA A 466 19.16 10.24 9.48
C ALA A 466 20.02 8.98 9.68
N LYS A 467 19.60 8.05 10.54
CA LYS A 467 20.29 6.75 10.72
C LYS A 467 20.31 5.92 9.44
N THR A 468 19.25 5.99 8.64
CA THR A 468 19.20 5.30 7.34
C THR A 468 20.17 5.95 6.37
N PHE A 469 20.23 7.27 6.34
CA PHE A 469 21.19 8.02 5.54
C PHE A 469 22.65 7.69 5.94
N ASP A 470 22.97 7.69 7.24
CA ASP A 470 24.31 7.32 7.72
C ASP A 470 24.70 5.90 7.24
N ARG A 471 23.79 4.92 7.33
CA ARG A 471 24.06 3.55 6.82
C ARG A 471 24.24 3.49 5.32
N ILE A 472 23.53 4.32 4.57
CA ILE A 472 23.73 4.45 3.11
C ILE A 472 25.10 5.04 2.84
N CYS A 473 25.54 6.06 3.59
CA CYS A 473 26.88 6.62 3.47
C CYS A 473 27.96 5.57 3.75
N ASP A 474 27.81 4.79 4.82
CA ASP A 474 28.76 3.72 5.16
C ASP A 474 28.88 2.69 4.03
N LEU A 475 27.74 2.29 3.43
CA LEU A 475 27.74 1.36 2.28
C LEU A 475 28.38 1.99 1.04
N LEU A 476 28.07 3.25 0.74
CA LEU A 476 28.66 3.96 -0.40
C LEU A 476 30.17 4.20 -0.24
N GLU A 477 30.66 4.35 0.99
CA GLU A 477 32.10 4.41 1.30
C GLU A 477 32.74 3.05 1.05
N ASP A 478 32.15 1.95 1.53
CA ASP A 478 32.65 0.58 1.28
C ASP A 478 32.79 0.27 -0.22
N LEU A 479 31.88 0.80 -1.05
CA LEU A 479 31.89 0.63 -2.50
C LEU A 479 32.72 1.70 -3.25
N ASN A 480 33.38 2.65 -2.55
CA ASN A 480 34.14 3.76 -3.15
C ASN A 480 33.32 4.67 -4.07
N TYR A 481 32.10 5.01 -3.67
CA TYR A 481 31.27 6.08 -4.27
C TYR A 481 31.51 7.43 -3.60
N ILE A 482 31.78 7.39 -2.32
CA ILE A 482 32.17 8.53 -1.51
C ILE A 482 33.40 8.18 -0.69
N LYS A 483 34.15 9.19 -0.23
CA LYS A 483 35.34 9.04 0.62
C LYS A 483 35.19 9.94 1.83
N ASN A 484 35.42 9.39 2.99
CA ASN A 484 35.45 10.15 4.24
C ASN A 484 36.79 10.89 4.40
N ASN A 485 36.71 12.22 4.47
CA ASN A 485 37.83 13.12 4.72
C ASN A 485 37.62 13.84 6.07
N ASN A 486 38.00 13.20 7.18
CA ASN A 486 37.92 13.75 8.54
C ASN A 486 36.48 14.16 8.98
N GLY A 487 35.49 13.38 8.59
CA GLY A 487 34.09 13.58 8.97
C GLY A 487 33.24 14.25 7.89
N ASP A 488 33.83 14.84 6.87
CA ASP A 488 33.12 15.27 5.66
C ASP A 488 33.32 14.25 4.53
N TYR A 489 32.34 14.13 3.63
CA TYR A 489 32.37 13.20 2.52
C TYR A 489 32.66 13.91 1.21
N GLU A 490 33.65 13.40 0.47
CA GLU A 490 33.92 13.75 -0.92
C GLU A 490 33.23 12.76 -1.85
N VAL A 491 32.46 13.26 -2.82
CA VAL A 491 31.83 12.41 -3.86
C VAL A 491 32.86 12.11 -4.94
N LEU A 492 33.10 10.82 -5.16
CA LEU A 492 34.04 10.35 -6.20
C LEU A 492 33.38 10.33 -7.59
N ASP A 493 34.12 10.06 -8.65
CA ASP A 493 33.58 10.00 -10.01
C ASP A 493 32.51 8.92 -10.17
N SER A 494 32.68 7.77 -9.51
CA SER A 494 31.63 6.74 -9.39
C SER A 494 30.35 7.28 -8.73
N GLY A 495 30.48 8.09 -7.68
CA GLY A 495 29.39 8.76 -7.03
C GLY A 495 28.66 9.74 -7.95
N ARG A 496 29.40 10.55 -8.71
CA ARG A 496 28.79 11.47 -9.70
C ARG A 496 28.08 10.73 -10.83
N ALA A 497 28.52 9.53 -11.19
CA ALA A 497 27.80 8.68 -12.12
C ALA A 497 26.47 8.18 -11.50
N LEU A 498 26.50 7.67 -10.27
CA LEU A 498 25.31 7.24 -9.53
C LEU A 498 24.30 8.38 -9.34
N ALA A 499 24.76 9.61 -9.08
CA ALA A 499 23.93 10.80 -8.92
C ALA A 499 22.99 11.08 -10.13
N ARG A 500 23.31 10.55 -11.29
CA ARG A 500 22.53 10.71 -12.55
C ARG A 500 21.59 9.54 -12.83
N ILE A 501 21.58 8.50 -12.00
CA ILE A 501 20.75 7.30 -12.20
C ILE A 501 19.55 7.39 -11.27
N TYR A 502 18.35 7.51 -11.85
CA TYR A 502 17.09 7.60 -11.13
C TYR A 502 16.30 6.30 -11.31
N GLY A 503 16.18 5.50 -10.26
CA GLY A 503 15.44 4.24 -10.27
C GLY A 503 15.58 3.47 -8.97
N GLU A 504 14.77 2.45 -8.78
CA GLU A 504 14.81 1.63 -7.56
C GLU A 504 16.06 0.76 -7.44
N ARG A 505 16.75 0.50 -8.57
CA ARG A 505 17.99 -0.27 -8.66
C ARG A 505 19.17 0.59 -9.11
N ASP A 506 19.17 1.86 -8.66
CA ASP A 506 20.20 2.86 -9.01
C ASP A 506 21.63 2.35 -8.78
N LEU A 507 21.88 1.76 -7.63
CA LEU A 507 23.20 1.26 -7.26
C LEU A 507 23.62 0.03 -8.10
N LEU A 508 22.72 -0.90 -8.39
CA LEU A 508 22.99 -2.04 -9.27
C LEU A 508 23.38 -1.57 -10.68
N VAL A 509 22.61 -0.63 -11.22
CA VAL A 509 22.91 -0.04 -12.53
C VAL A 509 24.27 0.63 -12.52
N ALA A 510 24.59 1.38 -11.46
CA ALA A 510 25.89 2.05 -11.34
C ALA A 510 27.07 1.07 -11.28
N GLU A 511 26.93 -0.05 -10.55
CA GLU A 511 27.97 -1.10 -10.47
C GLU A 511 28.19 -1.77 -11.84
N CYS A 512 27.11 -2.19 -12.50
CA CYS A 512 27.20 -2.82 -13.80
C CYS A 512 27.82 -1.89 -14.88
N LEU A 513 27.52 -0.58 -14.82
CA LEU A 513 28.14 0.42 -15.70
C LEU A 513 29.61 0.65 -15.37
N ARG A 514 29.96 0.71 -14.09
CA ARG A 514 31.34 0.89 -13.61
C ARG A 514 32.25 -0.25 -14.07
N ASP A 515 31.74 -1.48 -13.98
CA ASP A 515 32.48 -2.68 -14.40
C ASP A 515 32.45 -2.89 -15.92
N GLY A 516 31.69 -2.07 -16.67
CA GLY A 516 31.54 -2.19 -18.12
C GLY A 516 30.86 -3.49 -18.56
N LEU A 517 30.13 -4.15 -17.65
CA LEU A 517 29.54 -5.47 -17.87
C LEU A 517 28.62 -5.48 -19.11
N TRP A 518 27.86 -4.42 -19.32
CA TRP A 518 26.89 -4.33 -20.40
C TRP A 518 27.46 -3.81 -21.73
N ASN A 519 28.77 -3.46 -21.79
CA ASN A 519 29.42 -3.00 -23.03
C ASN A 519 29.46 -4.07 -24.12
N GLN A 520 29.26 -5.34 -23.76
CA GLN A 520 29.23 -6.47 -24.69
C GLN A 520 27.84 -6.76 -25.26
N LEU A 521 26.79 -6.07 -24.77
CA LEU A 521 25.43 -6.21 -25.28
C LEU A 521 25.24 -5.36 -26.52
N ASP A 522 24.56 -5.94 -27.54
CA ASP A 522 24.03 -5.14 -28.64
C ASP A 522 22.82 -4.28 -28.19
N ALA A 523 22.41 -3.33 -28.99
CA ALA A 523 21.35 -2.40 -28.64
C ALA A 523 20.00 -3.09 -28.26
N PRO A 524 19.52 -4.12 -28.99
CA PRO A 524 18.33 -4.87 -28.59
C PRO A 524 18.48 -5.61 -27.24
N SER A 525 19.65 -6.21 -27.00
CA SER A 525 19.95 -6.91 -25.74
C SER A 525 20.06 -5.92 -24.57
N LEU A 526 20.67 -4.75 -24.80
CA LEU A 526 20.72 -3.71 -23.77
C LEU A 526 19.33 -3.17 -23.43
N ALA A 527 18.47 -2.99 -24.43
CA ALA A 527 17.07 -2.61 -24.19
C ALA A 527 16.32 -3.67 -23.37
N ALA A 528 16.55 -4.96 -23.64
CA ALA A 528 15.97 -6.07 -22.87
C ALA A 528 16.49 -6.09 -21.42
N MET A 529 17.77 -5.82 -21.19
CA MET A 529 18.36 -5.71 -19.86
C MET A 529 17.74 -4.53 -19.08
N ALA A 530 17.65 -3.37 -19.69
CA ALA A 530 17.01 -2.20 -19.09
C ALA A 530 15.55 -2.49 -18.72
N ALA A 531 14.80 -3.20 -19.56
CA ALA A 531 13.44 -3.60 -19.28
C ALA A 531 13.36 -4.54 -18.05
N ALA A 532 14.27 -5.52 -17.94
CA ALA A 532 14.32 -6.44 -16.81
C ALA A 532 14.60 -5.72 -15.46
N LEU A 533 15.34 -4.63 -15.50
CA LEU A 533 15.69 -3.84 -14.31
C LEU A 533 14.54 -2.95 -13.81
N VAL A 534 13.62 -2.53 -14.67
CA VAL A 534 12.54 -1.59 -14.34
C VAL A 534 11.16 -2.25 -14.27
N TYR A 535 11.01 -3.44 -14.83
CA TYR A 535 9.74 -4.15 -14.85
C TYR A 535 9.56 -4.99 -13.58
N GLU A 536 8.33 -5.05 -13.09
CA GLU A 536 7.89 -5.95 -12.02
C GLU A 536 6.58 -6.60 -12.44
N SER A 537 6.59 -7.92 -12.56
CA SER A 537 5.36 -8.67 -12.88
C SER A 537 4.42 -8.66 -11.67
N ARG A 538 3.12 -8.64 -11.95
CA ARG A 538 2.08 -8.69 -10.90
C ARG A 538 1.59 -10.11 -10.62
N ARG A 539 2.10 -11.11 -11.32
CA ARG A 539 1.72 -12.51 -11.19
C ARG A 539 2.96 -13.32 -10.88
N ASP A 540 2.97 -13.95 -9.73
CA ASP A 540 3.84 -15.09 -9.43
C ASP A 540 3.26 -16.31 -10.18
N ASP A 541 3.43 -16.37 -11.50
CA ASP A 541 3.26 -17.61 -12.24
C ASP A 541 4.50 -18.47 -11.96
N GLU A 542 4.49 -19.22 -10.85
CA GLU A 542 5.58 -20.11 -10.39
C GLU A 542 6.07 -21.09 -11.47
N ASN A 543 5.35 -21.22 -12.59
CA ASN A 543 5.66 -22.11 -13.70
C ASN A 543 6.08 -21.38 -14.98
N PHE A 544 6.26 -20.05 -14.97
CA PHE A 544 6.68 -19.32 -16.14
C PHE A 544 8.19 -19.14 -16.15
N GLU A 545 8.92 -19.94 -16.92
CA GLU A 545 10.33 -19.69 -17.23
C GLU A 545 10.41 -18.61 -18.34
N PRO A 546 10.89 -17.39 -18.05
CA PRO A 546 10.99 -16.35 -19.05
C PRO A 546 11.99 -16.74 -20.13
N ARG A 547 11.59 -16.59 -21.40
CA ARG A 547 12.50 -16.78 -22.53
C ARG A 547 13.54 -15.64 -22.52
N MET A 548 14.80 -16.01 -22.70
CA MET A 548 15.90 -15.04 -22.74
C MET A 548 16.29 -14.73 -24.19
N PRO A 549 16.77 -13.49 -24.49
CA PRO A 549 17.41 -13.15 -25.75
C PRO A 549 18.56 -14.11 -26.10
N LYS A 550 18.82 -14.25 -27.40
CA LYS A 550 19.92 -15.10 -27.92
C LYS A 550 21.27 -14.41 -27.73
N GLY A 551 22.35 -15.19 -27.85
CA GLY A 551 23.72 -14.67 -27.76
C GLY A 551 24.29 -14.74 -26.33
N ASN A 552 25.11 -13.76 -25.97
CA ASN A 552 25.75 -13.64 -24.66
C ASN A 552 24.87 -13.04 -23.55
N PHE A 553 23.59 -12.77 -23.86
CA PHE A 553 22.67 -12.11 -22.91
C PHE A 553 22.54 -12.89 -21.59
N ARG A 554 22.42 -14.22 -21.67
CA ARG A 554 22.29 -15.07 -20.47
C ARG A 554 23.50 -14.93 -19.55
N GLU A 555 24.71 -15.01 -20.08
CA GLU A 555 25.94 -14.90 -19.31
C GLU A 555 26.05 -13.54 -18.62
N ILE A 556 25.72 -12.46 -19.34
CA ILE A 556 25.76 -11.10 -18.81
C ILE A 556 24.64 -10.89 -17.76
N PHE A 557 23.49 -11.51 -17.96
CA PHE A 557 22.40 -11.46 -16.98
C PHE A 557 22.78 -12.19 -15.69
N GLU A 558 23.33 -13.40 -15.75
CA GLU A 558 23.82 -14.15 -14.59
C GLU A 558 24.89 -13.35 -13.82
N ALA A 559 25.82 -12.71 -14.52
CA ALA A 559 26.77 -11.80 -13.89
C ALA A 559 26.13 -10.55 -13.25
N THR A 560 25.04 -10.04 -13.85
CA THR A 560 24.24 -8.94 -13.26
C THR A 560 23.54 -9.40 -11.97
N GLU A 561 22.99 -10.62 -11.96
CA GLU A 561 22.39 -11.22 -10.76
C GLU A 561 23.41 -11.45 -9.65
N ASP A 562 24.63 -11.86 -9.98
CA ASP A 562 25.73 -12.03 -9.00
C ASP A 562 26.08 -10.68 -8.34
N ILE A 563 26.14 -9.59 -9.11
CA ILE A 563 26.34 -8.24 -8.57
C ILE A 563 25.15 -7.88 -7.67
N TRP A 564 23.92 -8.12 -8.11
CA TRP A 564 22.73 -7.85 -7.30
C TRP A 564 22.76 -8.61 -5.97
N HIS A 565 23.10 -9.90 -5.97
CA HIS A 565 23.23 -10.69 -4.74
C HIS A 565 24.31 -10.14 -3.79
N ASN A 566 25.44 -9.71 -4.31
CA ASN A 566 26.50 -9.10 -3.51
C ASN A 566 26.06 -7.79 -2.88
N LEU A 567 25.31 -6.95 -3.62
CA LEU A 567 24.74 -5.70 -3.10
C LEU A 567 23.68 -5.96 -2.03
N GLU A 568 22.82 -6.98 -2.21
CA GLU A 568 21.81 -7.36 -1.22
C GLU A 568 22.43 -7.87 0.09
N ASP A 569 23.54 -8.63 0.01
CA ASP A 569 24.29 -9.07 1.17
C ASP A 569 24.97 -7.89 1.89
N LEU A 570 25.48 -6.93 1.13
CA LEU A 570 26.05 -5.70 1.68
C LEU A 570 24.97 -4.83 2.35
N ALA A 571 23.83 -4.62 1.67
CA ALA A 571 22.68 -3.90 2.23
C ALA A 571 22.18 -4.54 3.53
N ARG A 572 22.15 -5.87 3.61
CA ARG A 572 21.78 -6.60 4.83
C ARG A 572 22.77 -6.35 5.97
N ARG A 573 24.08 -6.33 5.69
CA ARG A 573 25.13 -6.01 6.69
C ARG A 573 24.95 -4.60 7.26
N HIS A 574 24.62 -3.62 6.41
CA HIS A 574 24.34 -2.24 6.82
C HIS A 574 22.90 -2.02 7.33
N LYS A 575 22.08 -3.09 7.48
CA LYS A 575 20.68 -3.02 7.94
C LYS A 575 19.82 -2.10 7.08
N LEU A 576 20.06 -2.10 5.78
CA LEU A 576 19.27 -1.41 4.76
C LEU A 576 18.23 -2.35 4.17
N ARG A 577 17.22 -1.76 3.50
CA ARG A 577 16.17 -2.53 2.83
C ARG A 577 16.75 -3.22 1.60
N GLN A 578 16.31 -4.46 1.39
CA GLN A 578 16.61 -5.24 0.20
C GLN A 578 15.70 -4.85 -0.97
N THR A 579 16.21 -4.99 -2.20
CA THR A 579 15.44 -4.80 -3.43
C THR A 579 14.82 -6.11 -3.91
N ALA A 580 13.74 -6.03 -4.70
CA ALA A 580 13.14 -7.21 -5.30
C ALA A 580 14.10 -7.87 -6.34
N PRO A 581 13.99 -9.19 -6.60
CA PRO A 581 14.72 -9.86 -7.66
C PRO A 581 14.47 -9.22 -9.03
N ILE A 582 15.40 -9.39 -9.96
CA ILE A 582 15.28 -8.88 -11.33
C ILE A 582 14.21 -9.69 -12.07
N ASP A 583 13.29 -9.00 -12.77
CA ASP A 583 12.17 -9.64 -13.47
C ASP A 583 12.43 -9.73 -14.98
N MET A 584 12.66 -10.93 -15.46
CA MET A 584 12.96 -11.22 -16.86
C MET A 584 11.73 -11.36 -17.79
N SER A 585 10.53 -11.25 -17.24
CA SER A 585 9.29 -11.55 -17.99
C SER A 585 9.10 -10.69 -19.24
N LEU A 586 9.63 -9.46 -19.22
CA LEU A 586 9.52 -8.52 -20.35
C LEU A 586 10.77 -8.47 -21.25
N ALA A 587 11.86 -9.15 -20.91
CA ALA A 587 13.11 -9.05 -21.64
C ALA A 587 13.01 -9.53 -23.08
N GLN A 588 12.43 -10.70 -23.33
CA GLN A 588 12.28 -11.24 -24.69
C GLN A 588 11.32 -10.41 -25.57
N PRO A 589 10.15 -9.95 -25.11
CA PRO A 589 9.32 -9.02 -25.87
C PRO A 589 10.08 -7.75 -26.27
N ILE A 590 10.78 -7.11 -25.35
CA ILE A 590 11.55 -5.88 -25.63
C ILE A 590 12.71 -6.14 -26.60
N TYR A 591 13.41 -7.26 -26.47
CA TYR A 591 14.43 -7.66 -27.41
C TYR A 591 13.89 -7.78 -28.84
N ARG A 592 12.74 -8.47 -29.01
CA ARG A 592 12.07 -8.60 -30.34
C ARG A 592 11.66 -7.25 -30.87
N TRP A 593 11.04 -6.41 -30.06
CA TRP A 593 10.64 -5.06 -30.45
C TRP A 593 11.83 -4.20 -30.88
N ALA A 594 12.89 -4.16 -30.11
CA ALA A 594 14.12 -3.42 -30.41
C ALA A 594 14.85 -3.96 -31.65
N SER A 595 14.64 -5.24 -32.00
CA SER A 595 15.15 -5.86 -33.21
C SER A 595 14.28 -5.60 -34.46
N GLY A 596 13.19 -4.81 -34.33
CA GLY A 596 12.29 -4.46 -35.43
C GLY A 596 11.24 -5.52 -35.77
N ALA A 597 10.91 -6.40 -34.85
CA ALA A 597 9.83 -7.37 -35.04
C ALA A 597 8.46 -6.67 -35.07
N LYS A 598 7.50 -7.25 -35.81
CA LYS A 598 6.12 -6.79 -35.82
C LYS A 598 5.46 -6.95 -34.45
N LEU A 599 4.49 -6.09 -34.14
CA LEU A 599 3.84 -6.04 -32.84
C LEU A 599 3.18 -7.36 -32.43
N ASP A 600 2.54 -8.07 -33.35
CA ASP A 600 1.97 -9.40 -33.13
C ASP A 600 3.02 -10.40 -32.63
N THR A 601 4.20 -10.42 -33.26
CA THR A 601 5.32 -11.28 -32.88
C THR A 601 5.94 -10.87 -31.51
N VAL A 602 5.86 -9.61 -31.18
CA VAL A 602 6.37 -9.09 -29.87
C VAL A 602 5.46 -9.55 -28.72
N LEU A 603 4.16 -9.60 -28.95
CA LEU A 603 3.16 -9.96 -27.93
C LEU A 603 2.93 -11.47 -27.78
N ASP A 604 3.40 -12.30 -28.73
CA ASP A 604 3.44 -13.78 -28.65
C ASP A 604 4.56 -14.28 -27.71
#